data_217ec4e7185689cfa8cdb810cabaf1c8
#
_entry.id   217ec4e7185689cfa8cdb810cabaf1c8
#
_cell.length_a   1.000
_cell.length_b   1.000
_cell.length_c   1.000
_cell.angle_alpha   90.00
_cell.angle_beta   90.00
_cell.angle_gamma   90.00
#
_symmetry.space_group_name_H-M   'P 1'
#
loop_
_entity.id
_entity.type
_entity.pdbx_description
1 polymer ?
#
loop_
_entity_poly.entity_id
_entity_poly.type
_entity_poly.pdbx_seq_one_letter_code
_entity_poly.pdbx_strand_id
1 'polypeptide(L)'
;HLESDSDPDQTIEAIHAAGCKAAVSVKPGTPIEQVYPYLDRLDMVLVMSVEPGFGGQKFMPAALDKIEALRKKAGSTLMIEVDGGVDAATAPLCVRAGADVLVAGSAVFGKPDRSAAISAIRAACENGESGL
;
A
#
# COMPACT_ATOMS: atom_id res chain seq x y z
N HIS A 1 5.56 -10.40 4.64
CA HIS A 1 6.69 -9.75 3.96
C HIS A 1 7.34 -10.70 2.96
N LEU A 2 7.50 -10.25 1.71
CA LEU A 2 8.19 -11.05 0.67
C LEU A 2 9.65 -11.35 1.05
N GLU A 3 10.26 -10.47 1.84
CA GLU A 3 11.63 -10.57 2.33
C GLU A 3 11.79 -11.53 3.52
N SER A 4 10.71 -12.15 4.00
CA SER A 4 10.78 -13.15 5.06
C SER A 4 11.34 -14.48 4.54
N ASP A 5 11.74 -15.36 5.47
CA ASP A 5 12.26 -16.70 5.12
C ASP A 5 11.18 -17.69 4.69
N SER A 6 9.91 -17.28 4.69
CA SER A 6 8.79 -18.13 4.27
C SER A 6 8.77 -18.32 2.76
N ASP A 7 8.36 -19.50 2.32
CA ASP A 7 8.06 -19.75 0.90
C ASP A 7 6.73 -19.08 0.53
N PRO A 8 6.73 -18.09 -0.39
CA PRO A 8 5.51 -17.37 -0.74
C PRO A 8 4.43 -18.27 -1.33
N ASP A 9 4.78 -19.22 -2.18
CA ASP A 9 3.81 -20.11 -2.82
C ASP A 9 3.07 -20.97 -1.78
N GLN A 10 3.81 -21.60 -0.88
CA GLN A 10 3.22 -22.41 0.20
C GLN A 10 2.40 -21.56 1.17
N THR A 11 2.85 -20.36 1.47
CA THR A 11 2.16 -19.45 2.39
C THR A 11 0.83 -18.96 1.79
N ILE A 12 0.82 -18.56 0.52
CA ILE A 12 -0.40 -18.13 -0.18
C ILE A 12 -1.41 -19.28 -0.24
N GLU A 13 -0.94 -20.48 -0.59
CA GLU A 13 -1.79 -21.67 -0.64
C GLU A 13 -2.41 -22.00 0.72
N ALA A 14 -1.63 -21.95 1.79
CA ALA A 14 -2.12 -22.21 3.15
C ALA A 14 -3.15 -21.16 3.61
N ILE A 15 -2.95 -19.89 3.26
CA ILE A 15 -3.89 -18.81 3.57
C ILE A 15 -5.22 -19.04 2.85
N HIS A 16 -5.18 -19.34 1.57
CA HIS A 16 -6.39 -19.62 0.78
C HIS A 16 -7.10 -20.89 1.26
N ALA A 17 -6.36 -21.94 1.61
CA ALA A 17 -6.94 -23.17 2.17
C ALA A 17 -7.66 -22.94 3.51
N ALA A 18 -7.24 -21.94 4.26
CA ALA A 18 -7.91 -21.49 5.50
C ALA A 18 -9.16 -20.60 5.25
N GLY A 19 -9.51 -20.34 3.99
CA GLY A 19 -10.64 -19.49 3.62
C GLY A 19 -10.37 -17.99 3.73
N CYS A 20 -9.09 -17.58 3.79
CA CYS A 20 -8.68 -16.19 3.91
C CYS A 20 -8.16 -15.64 2.59
N LYS A 21 -8.19 -14.32 2.45
CA LYS A 21 -7.52 -13.59 1.36
C LYS A 21 -6.03 -13.49 1.65
N ALA A 22 -5.21 -13.57 0.59
CA ALA A 22 -3.76 -13.53 0.71
C ALA A 22 -3.20 -12.19 0.20
N ALA A 23 -2.28 -11.63 0.96
CA ALA A 23 -1.55 -10.41 0.60
C ALA A 23 -0.06 -10.59 0.86
N VAL A 24 0.74 -9.84 0.11
CA VAL A 24 2.19 -9.76 0.32
C VAL A 24 2.60 -8.31 0.46
N SER A 25 3.59 -8.04 1.30
CA SER A 25 4.20 -6.72 1.42
C SER A 25 5.63 -6.71 0.93
N VAL A 26 6.05 -5.59 0.38
CA VAL A 26 7.43 -5.33 -0.03
C VAL A 26 7.96 -4.06 0.62
N LYS A 27 9.18 -4.13 1.13
CA LYS A 27 9.89 -2.98 1.70
C LYS A 27 10.48 -2.09 0.59
N PRO A 28 10.92 -0.85 0.89
CA PRO A 28 11.42 0.09 -0.11
C PRO A 28 12.56 -0.44 -0.98
N GLY A 29 13.48 -1.23 -0.41
CA GLY A 29 14.62 -1.78 -1.13
C GLY A 29 14.31 -2.97 -2.05
N THR A 30 13.10 -3.54 -2.00
CA THR A 30 12.72 -4.70 -2.80
C THR A 30 12.08 -4.25 -4.12
N PRO A 31 12.60 -4.66 -5.28
CA PRO A 31 11.98 -4.36 -6.57
C PRO A 31 10.56 -4.91 -6.66
N ILE A 32 9.64 -4.10 -7.19
CA ILE A 32 8.22 -4.50 -7.27
C ILE A 32 8.00 -5.70 -8.19
N GLU A 33 8.86 -5.90 -9.16
CA GLU A 33 8.83 -7.02 -10.09
C GLU A 33 8.90 -8.38 -9.39
N GLN A 34 9.44 -8.43 -8.19
CA GLN A 34 9.51 -9.66 -7.40
C GLN A 34 8.15 -10.19 -6.95
N VAL A 35 7.09 -9.37 -6.95
CA VAL A 35 5.72 -9.84 -6.67
C VAL A 35 5.01 -10.38 -7.90
N TYR A 36 5.48 -10.09 -9.10
CA TYR A 36 4.80 -10.42 -10.34
C TYR A 36 4.47 -11.91 -10.51
N PRO A 37 5.35 -12.86 -10.13
CA PRO A 37 5.02 -14.29 -10.24
C PRO A 37 3.82 -14.74 -9.40
N TYR A 38 3.41 -13.94 -8.41
CA TYR A 38 2.36 -14.31 -7.46
C TYR A 38 1.03 -13.58 -7.70
N LEU A 39 0.97 -12.63 -8.63
CA LEU A 39 -0.17 -11.71 -8.81
C LEU A 39 -1.50 -12.43 -9.04
N ASP A 40 -1.51 -13.54 -9.79
CA ASP A 40 -2.74 -14.28 -10.10
C ASP A 40 -3.38 -14.89 -8.83
N ARG A 41 -2.62 -15.06 -7.76
CA ARG A 41 -3.05 -15.69 -6.49
C ARG A 41 -3.12 -14.71 -5.33
N LEU A 42 -2.76 -13.46 -5.54
CA LEU A 42 -2.80 -12.42 -4.52
C LEU A 42 -4.09 -11.60 -4.62
N ASP A 43 -4.67 -11.31 -3.48
CA ASP A 43 -5.82 -10.41 -3.35
C ASP A 43 -5.37 -8.96 -3.17
N MET A 44 -4.19 -8.75 -2.57
CA MET A 44 -3.64 -7.44 -2.29
C MET A 44 -2.11 -7.46 -2.23
N VAL A 45 -1.49 -6.33 -2.58
CA VAL A 45 -0.07 -6.07 -2.36
C VAL A 45 0.08 -4.79 -1.55
N LEU A 46 0.83 -4.86 -0.47
CA LEU A 46 1.22 -3.70 0.33
C LEU A 46 2.58 -3.19 -0.12
N VAL A 47 2.61 -1.98 -0.64
CA VAL A 47 3.85 -1.26 -0.96
C VAL A 47 4.23 -0.40 0.24
N MET A 48 5.33 -0.75 0.90
CA MET A 48 5.84 0.05 2.01
C MET A 48 6.51 1.31 1.46
N SER A 49 6.11 2.46 1.98
CA SER A 49 6.67 3.78 1.66
C SER A 49 7.60 4.32 2.75
N VAL A 50 7.95 3.47 3.70
CA VAL A 50 8.99 3.63 4.72
C VAL A 50 9.60 2.27 5.01
N GLU A 51 10.74 2.24 5.71
CA GLU A 51 11.30 0.97 6.19
C GLU A 51 10.37 0.35 7.25
N PRO A 52 10.04 -0.96 7.16
CA PRO A 52 9.19 -1.62 8.16
C PRO A 52 9.83 -1.60 9.55
N GLY A 53 9.00 -1.48 10.58
CA GLY A 53 9.43 -1.66 11.96
C GLY A 53 8.92 -0.64 12.97
N PHE A 54 8.74 0.63 12.59
CA PHE A 54 8.25 1.67 13.50
C PHE A 54 7.49 2.78 12.78
N GLY A 55 6.59 3.44 13.48
CA GLY A 55 5.79 4.55 12.95
C GLY A 55 6.53 5.89 12.92
N GLY A 56 5.89 6.91 12.35
CA GLY A 56 6.37 8.28 12.34
C GLY A 56 7.50 8.58 11.35
N GLN A 57 7.85 7.65 10.47
CA GLN A 57 8.84 7.86 9.44
C GLN A 57 8.30 8.72 8.29
N LYS A 58 9.21 9.40 7.60
CA LYS A 58 8.87 10.23 6.45
C LYS A 58 8.59 9.38 5.21
N PHE A 59 7.52 9.73 4.49
CA PHE A 59 7.15 9.09 3.21
C PHE A 59 8.31 9.10 2.21
N MET A 60 8.55 7.95 1.58
CA MET A 60 9.56 7.77 0.54
C MET A 60 8.91 7.82 -0.84
N PRO A 61 9.12 8.90 -1.64
CA PRO A 61 8.42 9.08 -2.92
C PRO A 61 8.68 7.99 -3.97
N ALA A 62 9.79 7.26 -3.86
CA ALA A 62 10.08 6.13 -4.75
C ALA A 62 9.00 5.03 -4.71
N ALA A 63 8.19 4.96 -3.65
CA ALA A 63 7.05 4.05 -3.58
C ALA A 63 6.00 4.32 -4.66
N LEU A 64 5.87 5.57 -5.12
CA LEU A 64 4.90 5.96 -6.16
C LEU A 64 5.18 5.25 -7.48
N ASP A 65 6.44 5.16 -7.90
CA ASP A 65 6.83 4.46 -9.12
C ASP A 65 6.49 2.96 -9.05
N LYS A 66 6.66 2.36 -7.86
CA LYS A 66 6.28 0.96 -7.63
C LYS A 66 4.78 0.73 -7.72
N ILE A 67 3.98 1.63 -7.13
CA ILE A 67 2.52 1.57 -7.18
C ILE A 67 2.04 1.67 -8.62
N GLU A 68 2.58 2.61 -9.38
CA GLU A 68 2.23 2.83 -10.77
C GLU A 68 2.59 1.63 -11.65
N ALA A 69 3.80 1.09 -11.50
CA ALA A 69 4.25 -0.10 -12.20
C ALA A 69 3.38 -1.33 -11.87
N LEU A 70 3.05 -1.51 -10.59
CA LEU A 70 2.22 -2.61 -10.12
C LEU A 70 0.78 -2.50 -10.68
N ARG A 71 0.19 -1.30 -10.64
CA ARG A 71 -1.16 -1.05 -11.20
C ARG A 71 -1.19 -1.33 -12.70
N LYS A 72 -0.17 -0.90 -13.41
CA LYS A 72 -0.03 -1.17 -14.85
C LYS A 72 0.05 -2.67 -15.16
N LYS A 73 0.79 -3.42 -14.34
CA LYS A 73 0.99 -4.86 -14.52
C LYS A 73 -0.23 -5.68 -14.11
N ALA A 74 -0.85 -5.35 -13.00
CA ALA A 74 -1.93 -6.14 -12.40
C ALA A 74 -3.33 -5.78 -12.91
N GLY A 75 -3.50 -4.61 -13.53
CA GLY A 75 -4.83 -4.12 -13.91
C GLY A 75 -5.63 -3.63 -12.70
N SER A 76 -6.96 -3.59 -12.82
CA SER A 76 -7.87 -2.99 -11.84
C SER A 76 -8.35 -3.93 -10.74
N THR A 77 -8.08 -5.22 -10.82
CA THR A 77 -8.63 -6.22 -9.87
C THR A 77 -7.80 -6.38 -8.60
N LEU A 78 -6.51 -6.09 -8.66
CA LEU A 78 -5.64 -6.17 -7.49
C LEU A 78 -5.86 -4.96 -6.57
N MET A 79 -6.01 -5.21 -5.27
CA MET A 79 -5.96 -4.15 -4.26
C MET A 79 -4.50 -3.77 -4.01
N ILE A 80 -4.20 -2.47 -4.06
CA ILE A 80 -2.87 -1.94 -3.76
C ILE A 80 -2.95 -1.09 -2.50
N GLU A 81 -2.24 -1.50 -1.47
CA GLU A 81 -2.17 -0.83 -0.18
C GLU A 81 -0.82 -0.10 -0.03
N VAL A 82 -0.83 1.01 0.68
CA VAL A 82 0.38 1.80 1.00
C VAL A 82 0.43 2.06 2.49
N ASP A 83 1.58 1.81 3.09
CA ASP A 83 1.85 2.10 4.50
C ASP A 83 3.21 2.79 4.65
N GLY A 84 3.19 3.95 5.26
CA GLY A 84 4.37 4.72 5.62
C GLY A 84 4.31 6.19 5.24
N GLY A 85 4.17 7.07 6.24
CA GLY A 85 4.16 8.51 6.05
C GLY A 85 2.96 9.04 5.27
N VAL A 86 1.84 8.32 5.29
CA VAL A 86 0.61 8.72 4.61
C VAL A 86 -0.11 9.79 5.43
N ASP A 87 -0.38 10.91 4.79
CA ASP A 87 -1.11 12.06 5.33
C ASP A 87 -1.91 12.77 4.23
N ALA A 88 -2.53 13.90 4.52
CA ALA A 88 -3.33 14.65 3.55
C ALA A 88 -2.50 15.19 2.35
N ALA A 89 -1.18 15.31 2.49
CA ALA A 89 -0.29 15.76 1.41
C ALA A 89 0.17 14.59 0.51
N THR A 90 0.45 13.42 1.08
CA THR A 90 0.99 12.25 0.36
C THR A 90 -0.09 11.30 -0.15
N ALA A 91 -1.23 11.20 0.54
CA ALA A 91 -2.33 10.33 0.16
C ALA A 91 -2.82 10.55 -1.29
N PRO A 92 -3.05 11.80 -1.75
CA PRO A 92 -3.45 12.03 -3.14
C PRO A 92 -2.44 11.52 -4.18
N LEU A 93 -1.15 11.58 -3.85
CA LEU A 93 -0.09 11.07 -4.71
C LEU A 93 -0.20 9.55 -4.87
N CYS A 94 -0.44 8.84 -3.76
CA CYS A 94 -0.62 7.39 -3.75
C CYS A 94 -1.85 6.96 -4.57
N VAL A 95 -2.98 7.66 -4.40
CA VAL A 95 -4.22 7.36 -5.13
C VAL A 95 -4.03 7.59 -6.64
N ARG A 96 -3.43 8.70 -7.03
CA ARG A 96 -3.12 8.96 -8.45
C ARG A 96 -2.20 7.92 -9.06
N ALA A 97 -1.26 7.38 -8.29
CA ALA A 97 -0.38 6.30 -8.73
C ALA A 97 -1.11 4.95 -8.87
N GLY A 98 -2.27 4.79 -8.23
CA GLY A 98 -3.10 3.60 -8.35
C GLY A 98 -3.39 2.84 -7.04
N ALA A 99 -3.10 3.43 -5.88
CA ALA A 99 -3.40 2.83 -4.59
C ALA A 99 -4.91 2.88 -4.28
N ASP A 100 -5.43 1.81 -3.67
CA ASP A 100 -6.82 1.67 -3.23
C ASP A 100 -6.97 1.80 -1.72
N VAL A 101 -5.94 1.39 -0.97
CA VAL A 101 -5.97 1.30 0.49
C VAL A 101 -4.80 2.10 1.08
N LEU A 102 -5.11 2.99 1.99
CA LEU A 102 -4.13 3.86 2.63
C LEU A 102 -4.08 3.60 4.13
N VAL A 103 -2.90 3.33 4.66
CA VAL A 103 -2.65 3.18 6.09
C VAL A 103 -2.05 4.48 6.62
N ALA A 104 -2.74 5.12 7.54
CA ALA A 104 -2.30 6.36 8.18
C ALA A 104 -2.23 6.16 9.69
N GLY A 105 -1.06 6.30 10.26
CA GLY A 105 -0.82 6.18 11.70
C GLY A 105 -0.82 7.54 12.39
N SER A 106 0.33 8.19 12.48
CA SER A 106 0.50 9.47 13.18
C SER A 106 -0.36 10.60 12.62
N ALA A 107 -0.65 10.59 11.33
CA ALA A 107 -1.51 11.57 10.68
C ALA A 107 -2.97 11.53 11.19
N VAL A 108 -3.40 10.43 11.78
CA VAL A 108 -4.71 10.25 12.41
C VAL A 108 -4.57 10.24 13.93
N PHE A 109 -3.79 9.32 14.48
CA PHE A 109 -3.68 9.11 15.93
C PHE A 109 -2.90 10.20 16.65
N GLY A 110 -2.06 10.95 15.95
CA GLY A 110 -1.36 12.12 16.46
C GLY A 110 -2.20 13.40 16.49
N LYS A 111 -3.45 13.36 16.04
CA LYS A 111 -4.35 14.51 16.00
C LYS A 111 -5.37 14.49 17.14
N PRO A 112 -5.80 15.66 17.67
CA PRO A 112 -6.83 15.74 18.71
C PRO A 112 -8.18 15.20 18.23
N ASP A 113 -8.58 15.50 17.00
CA ASP A 113 -9.81 15.04 16.36
C ASP A 113 -9.47 14.05 15.24
N ARG A 114 -9.58 12.76 15.56
CA ARG A 114 -9.26 11.67 14.61
C ARG A 114 -10.25 11.60 13.46
N SER A 115 -11.52 11.87 13.72
CA SER A 115 -12.57 11.88 12.70
C SER A 115 -12.30 12.98 11.67
N ALA A 116 -11.96 14.18 12.11
CA ALA A 116 -11.58 15.29 11.24
C ALA A 116 -10.31 14.97 10.44
N ALA A 117 -9.32 14.32 11.04
CA ALA A 117 -8.10 13.91 10.36
C ALA A 117 -8.37 12.90 9.23
N ILE A 118 -9.21 11.89 9.48
CA ILE A 118 -9.61 10.91 8.45
C ILE A 118 -10.37 11.60 7.33
N SER A 119 -11.33 12.47 7.66
CA SER A 119 -12.10 13.22 6.66
C SER A 119 -11.20 14.11 5.79
N ALA A 120 -10.20 14.75 6.37
CA ALA A 120 -9.25 15.58 5.64
C ALA A 120 -8.41 14.77 4.64
N ILE A 121 -7.94 13.58 5.03
CA ILE A 121 -7.19 12.69 4.14
C ILE A 121 -8.09 12.22 2.98
N ARG A 122 -9.32 11.81 3.25
CA ARG A 122 -10.28 11.39 2.22
C ARG A 122 -10.61 12.52 1.25
N ALA A 123 -10.92 13.70 1.76
CA ALA A 123 -11.21 14.87 0.93
C ALA A 123 -10.04 15.27 0.04
N ALA A 124 -8.81 15.17 0.55
CA ALA A 124 -7.60 15.43 -0.24
C ALA A 124 -7.48 14.47 -1.43
N CYS A 125 -7.82 13.18 -1.25
CA CYS A 125 -7.80 12.20 -2.33
C CYS A 125 -8.85 12.49 -3.40
N GLU A 126 -10.08 12.81 -3.02
CA GLU A 126 -11.19 13.14 -3.94
C GLU A 126 -10.87 14.39 -4.79
N ASN A 127 -10.29 15.43 -4.17
CA ASN A 127 -9.90 16.65 -4.88
C ASN A 127 -8.72 16.41 -5.84
N GLY A 128 -7.88 15.43 -5.56
CA GLY A 128 -6.77 15.04 -6.43
C GLY A 128 -7.21 14.36 -7.72
N GLU A 129 -8.37 13.70 -7.73
CA GLU A 129 -8.95 13.07 -8.93
C GLU A 129 -9.57 14.09 -9.89
N SER A 130 -9.98 15.25 -9.37
CA SER A 130 -10.63 16.31 -10.16
C SER A 130 -9.65 17.20 -10.94
N GLY A 131 -8.36 16.94 -10.85
CA GLY A 131 -7.27 17.73 -11.45
C GLY A 131 -6.77 17.20 -12.80
N LEU A 132 -7.62 16.59 -13.58
CA LEU A 132 -7.35 16.22 -14.98
C LEU A 132 -7.90 17.25 -15.94
#